data_c7403bf4e35adb88507abefffe746a67
#
_entry.id   c7403bf4e35adb88507abefffe746a67
#
_cell.length_a   1.000
_cell.length_b   1.000
_cell.length_c   1.000
_cell.angle_alpha   90.00
_cell.angle_beta   90.00
_cell.angle_gamma   90.00
#
_symmetry.space_group_name_H-M   'P 1'
#
loop_
_entity.id
_entity.type
_entity.pdbx_description
1 polymer ?
#
loop_
_entity_poly.entity_id
_entity_poly.type
_entity_poly.pdbx_seq_one_letter_code
_entity_poly.pdbx_strand_id
1 'polypeptide(L)'
;AWMGAQETFPIWYAKQKGWDKEVGLDVELLYFSSGMDALSTLPAKTWVFGGMGAIPALMGALRHDTYVIANCNDEAMVNAVMVRPDSPIMQTKGYNKSYPNVYGTPESVKGKTVLCTTVSSAHFALSSWLKALGLTEKDVTIKNMDQASALAAFEYGIGDIVTLWAPLTYVGEKRGWKVASTPHDCYRGLPIVIVADREFADKNPEVTAKFLSIYMRAIDMMKNEPMDKLLPEYLRFYVDWAGTDYSKDLAEMD
;
A
#
# COMPACT_ATOMS: atom_id res chain seq x y z
N ALA A 1 -9.62 -7.81 7.45
CA ALA A 1 -8.56 -6.90 7.91
C ALA A 1 -8.14 -6.00 6.77
N TRP A 2 -8.15 -4.68 6.99
CA TRP A 2 -8.03 -3.71 5.90
C TRP A 2 -7.22 -2.50 6.33
N MET A 3 -6.61 -1.83 5.36
CA MET A 3 -5.88 -0.58 5.55
C MET A 3 -6.63 0.59 4.89
N GLY A 4 -6.29 1.81 5.24
CA GLY A 4 -6.79 3.01 4.57
C GLY A 4 -6.13 3.20 3.20
N ALA A 5 -6.38 2.28 2.28
CA ALA A 5 -5.79 2.22 0.95
C ALA A 5 -6.81 1.72 -0.09
N GLN A 6 -6.47 1.87 -1.35
CA GLN A 6 -7.40 1.69 -2.49
C GLN A 6 -8.06 0.31 -2.52
N GLU A 7 -7.35 -0.76 -2.15
CA GLU A 7 -7.88 -2.12 -2.13
C GLU A 7 -9.04 -2.33 -1.17
N THR A 8 -9.20 -1.43 -0.21
CA THR A 8 -10.29 -1.51 0.77
C THR A 8 -11.58 -0.86 0.26
N PHE A 9 -11.47 0.11 -0.62
CA PHE A 9 -12.64 0.83 -1.13
C PHE A 9 -13.72 -0.10 -1.71
N PRO A 10 -13.41 -1.13 -2.54
CA PRO A 10 -14.42 -2.02 -3.10
C PRO A 10 -15.29 -2.71 -2.05
N ILE A 11 -14.68 -3.25 -0.99
CA ILE A 11 -15.45 -3.95 0.05
C ILE A 11 -16.18 -2.97 0.97
N TRP A 12 -15.59 -1.81 1.25
CA TRP A 12 -16.26 -0.74 1.96
C TRP A 12 -17.51 -0.26 1.19
N TYR A 13 -17.36 -0.01 -0.11
CA TYR A 13 -18.46 0.41 -0.97
C TYR A 13 -19.56 -0.66 -1.04
N ALA A 14 -19.20 -1.92 -1.25
CA ALA A 14 -20.16 -3.02 -1.25
C ALA A 14 -20.98 -3.08 0.04
N LYS A 15 -20.33 -2.89 1.19
CA LYS A 15 -21.01 -2.80 2.49
C LYS A 15 -21.95 -1.59 2.57
N GLN A 16 -21.52 -0.39 2.12
CA GLN A 16 -22.37 0.82 2.13
C GLN A 16 -23.62 0.64 1.26
N LYS A 17 -23.53 -0.13 0.19
CA LYS A 17 -24.67 -0.46 -0.70
C LYS A 17 -25.50 -1.65 -0.22
N GLY A 18 -25.12 -2.31 0.87
CA GLY A 18 -25.83 -3.46 1.42
C GLY A 18 -25.67 -4.74 0.60
N TRP A 19 -24.68 -4.82 -0.30
CA TRP A 19 -24.44 -5.98 -1.16
C TRP A 19 -24.01 -7.23 -0.38
N ASP A 20 -23.38 -7.03 0.76
CA ASP A 20 -23.09 -8.09 1.71
C ASP A 20 -24.37 -8.78 2.22
N LYS A 21 -25.39 -7.98 2.56
CA LYS A 21 -26.68 -8.50 3.01
C LYS A 21 -27.45 -9.22 1.89
N GLU A 22 -27.35 -8.75 0.65
CA GLU A 22 -27.96 -9.40 -0.52
C GLU A 22 -27.50 -10.85 -0.69
N VAL A 23 -26.22 -11.14 -0.34
CA VAL A 23 -25.65 -12.50 -0.42
C VAL A 23 -25.68 -13.24 0.92
N GLY A 24 -26.34 -12.68 1.94
CA GLY A 24 -26.48 -13.28 3.27
C GLY A 24 -25.20 -13.20 4.12
N LEU A 25 -24.35 -12.19 3.90
CA LEU A 25 -23.20 -11.89 4.71
C LEU A 25 -23.46 -10.65 5.59
N ASP A 26 -22.68 -10.52 6.65
CA ASP A 26 -22.54 -9.32 7.46
C ASP A 26 -21.06 -8.98 7.56
N VAL A 27 -20.59 -8.11 6.66
CA VAL A 27 -19.18 -7.77 6.59
C VAL A 27 -18.85 -6.70 7.61
N GLU A 28 -17.86 -6.95 8.47
CA GLU A 28 -17.24 -5.98 9.34
C GLU A 28 -15.82 -5.66 8.84
N LEU A 29 -15.48 -4.38 8.76
CA LEU A 29 -14.18 -3.92 8.30
C LEU A 29 -13.32 -3.50 9.50
N LEU A 30 -12.29 -4.26 9.80
CA LEU A 30 -11.32 -3.95 10.85
C LEU A 30 -10.14 -3.20 10.24
N TYR A 31 -9.84 -2.02 10.78
CA TYR A 31 -8.72 -1.20 10.35
C TYR A 31 -7.40 -1.65 10.98
N PHE A 32 -6.35 -1.71 10.15
CA PHE A 32 -4.97 -1.95 10.58
C PHE A 32 -4.02 -0.96 9.90
N SER A 33 -2.94 -0.60 10.57
CA SER A 33 -1.94 0.34 10.06
C SER A 33 -0.99 -0.29 9.02
N SER A 34 -0.88 -1.63 9.02
CA SER A 34 -0.08 -2.38 8.05
C SER A 34 -0.57 -3.83 7.90
N GLY A 35 -0.16 -4.50 6.81
CA GLY A 35 -0.44 -5.91 6.61
C GLY A 35 0.20 -6.82 7.68
N MET A 36 1.36 -6.43 8.23
CA MET A 36 2.00 -7.17 9.31
C MET A 36 1.25 -7.03 10.63
N ASP A 37 0.70 -5.86 10.93
CA ASP A 37 -0.15 -5.67 12.11
C ASP A 37 -1.42 -6.53 11.99
N ALA A 38 -2.05 -6.57 10.82
CA ALA A 38 -3.17 -7.46 10.56
C ALA A 38 -2.79 -8.94 10.81
N LEU A 39 -1.69 -9.42 10.23
CA LEU A 39 -1.22 -10.79 10.40
C LEU A 39 -0.92 -11.15 11.85
N SER A 40 -0.43 -10.22 12.65
CA SER A 40 -0.14 -10.45 14.08
C SER A 40 -1.38 -10.84 14.90
N THR A 41 -2.57 -10.42 14.45
CA THR A 41 -3.85 -10.70 15.13
C THR A 41 -4.56 -11.96 14.58
N LEU A 42 -4.10 -12.52 13.46
CA LEU A 42 -4.73 -13.69 12.83
C LEU A 42 -4.78 -14.93 13.77
N PRO A 43 -3.76 -15.23 14.59
CA PRO A 43 -3.83 -16.36 15.52
C PRO A 43 -5.00 -16.27 16.52
N ALA A 44 -5.46 -15.05 16.83
CA ALA A 44 -6.64 -14.81 17.67
C ALA A 44 -7.97 -14.94 16.91
N LYS A 45 -7.93 -15.27 15.60
CA LYS A 45 -9.10 -15.39 14.72
C LYS A 45 -9.99 -14.14 14.69
N THR A 46 -9.36 -12.96 14.79
CA THR A 46 -10.07 -11.66 14.80
C THR A 46 -10.65 -11.30 13.43
N TRP A 47 -10.10 -11.86 12.37
CA TRP A 47 -10.57 -11.66 11.00
C TRP A 47 -10.35 -12.91 10.15
N VAL A 48 -11.02 -13.00 9.00
CA VAL A 48 -10.95 -14.13 8.08
C VAL A 48 -10.54 -13.74 6.66
N PHE A 49 -10.82 -12.51 6.23
CA PHE A 49 -10.38 -11.95 4.95
C PHE A 49 -9.63 -10.64 5.17
N GLY A 50 -8.65 -10.35 4.30
CA GLY A 50 -7.92 -9.09 4.36
C GLY A 50 -7.30 -8.70 3.02
N GLY A 51 -7.18 -7.40 2.78
CA GLY A 51 -6.39 -6.84 1.67
C GLY A 51 -5.02 -6.42 2.17
N MET A 52 -3.97 -6.77 1.44
CA MET A 52 -2.60 -6.38 1.79
C MET A 52 -1.63 -6.53 0.62
N GLY A 53 -0.48 -5.86 0.73
CA GLY A 53 0.60 -6.00 -0.24
C GLY A 53 1.16 -7.43 -0.32
N ALA A 54 1.75 -7.77 -1.46
CA ALA A 54 2.33 -9.10 -1.70
C ALA A 54 3.37 -9.52 -0.64
N ILE A 55 4.13 -8.57 -0.08
CA ILE A 55 5.17 -8.88 0.90
C ILE A 55 4.58 -9.41 2.22
N PRO A 56 3.67 -8.72 2.92
CA PRO A 56 2.99 -9.32 4.07
C PRO A 56 2.16 -10.55 3.69
N ALA A 57 1.52 -10.60 2.52
CA ALA A 57 0.78 -11.79 2.08
C ALA A 57 1.68 -13.04 1.98
N LEU A 58 2.90 -12.88 1.46
CA LEU A 58 3.89 -13.96 1.46
C LEU A 58 4.26 -14.42 2.87
N MET A 59 4.42 -13.47 3.81
CA MET A 59 4.66 -13.80 5.21
C MET A 59 3.46 -14.51 5.84
N GLY A 60 2.24 -14.10 5.47
CA GLY A 60 1.00 -14.77 5.86
C GLY A 60 0.96 -16.24 5.41
N ALA A 61 1.28 -16.49 4.14
CA ALA A 61 1.32 -17.86 3.60
C ALA A 61 2.41 -18.73 4.25
N LEU A 62 3.57 -18.13 4.58
CA LEU A 62 4.72 -18.86 5.14
C LEU A 62 4.61 -19.13 6.65
N ARG A 63 3.90 -18.28 7.41
CA ARG A 63 3.95 -18.28 8.88
C ARG A 63 2.60 -18.26 9.58
N HIS A 64 1.54 -17.89 8.88
CA HIS A 64 0.22 -17.65 9.46
C HIS A 64 -0.89 -18.45 8.79
N ASP A 65 -0.52 -19.38 7.91
CA ASP A 65 -1.45 -20.31 7.26
C ASP A 65 -2.59 -19.60 6.52
N THR A 66 -2.23 -18.65 5.64
CA THR A 66 -3.18 -17.93 4.79
C THR A 66 -3.11 -18.40 3.34
N TYR A 67 -4.24 -18.28 2.64
CA TYR A 67 -4.32 -18.30 1.17
C TYR A 67 -4.29 -16.90 0.58
N VAL A 68 -3.68 -16.75 -0.58
CA VAL A 68 -3.99 -15.64 -1.49
C VAL A 68 -5.16 -16.10 -2.36
N ILE A 69 -6.29 -15.41 -2.29
CA ILE A 69 -7.54 -15.81 -2.94
C ILE A 69 -7.92 -14.91 -4.12
N ALA A 70 -7.36 -13.71 -4.20
CA ALA A 70 -7.54 -12.84 -5.36
C ALA A 70 -6.38 -11.82 -5.47
N ASN A 71 -6.20 -11.28 -6.69
CA ASN A 71 -5.38 -10.12 -6.95
C ASN A 71 -6.30 -8.88 -7.03
N CYS A 72 -5.92 -7.78 -6.39
CA CYS A 72 -6.69 -6.54 -6.35
C CYS A 72 -6.23 -5.57 -7.44
N ASN A 73 -5.03 -5.06 -7.29
CA ASN A 73 -4.41 -4.04 -8.12
C ASN A 73 -2.88 -4.20 -8.11
N ASP A 74 -2.19 -3.38 -8.91
CA ASP A 74 -0.73 -3.25 -8.90
C ASP A 74 -0.35 -1.84 -8.44
N GLU A 75 0.37 -1.76 -7.33
CA GLU A 75 0.84 -0.50 -6.73
C GLU A 75 2.28 -0.14 -7.13
N ALA A 76 2.84 -0.73 -8.16
CA ALA A 76 4.21 -0.48 -8.56
C ALA A 76 4.51 0.99 -8.88
N MET A 77 3.51 1.76 -9.27
CA MET A 77 3.64 3.19 -9.61
C MET A 77 3.37 4.13 -8.42
N VAL A 78 2.68 3.65 -7.39
CA VAL A 78 2.17 4.50 -6.29
C VAL A 78 2.83 4.22 -4.94
N ASN A 79 3.74 3.25 -4.88
CA ASN A 79 4.71 3.10 -3.81
C ASN A 79 5.99 3.82 -4.20
N ALA A 80 6.50 4.71 -3.36
CA ALA A 80 7.61 5.57 -3.74
C ALA A 80 8.68 5.71 -2.65
N VAL A 81 9.92 5.80 -3.11
CA VAL A 81 11.04 6.34 -2.34
C VAL A 81 11.05 7.83 -2.58
N MET A 82 10.86 8.62 -1.54
CA MET A 82 10.73 10.07 -1.64
C MET A 82 11.81 10.80 -0.86
N VAL A 83 12.17 11.96 -1.36
CA VAL A 83 13.20 12.83 -0.77
C VAL A 83 12.74 14.29 -0.80
N ARG A 84 13.37 15.17 -0.01
CA ARG A 84 13.13 16.60 -0.08
C ARG A 84 13.65 17.17 -1.40
N PRO A 85 13.08 18.31 -1.89
CA PRO A 85 13.41 18.86 -3.21
C PRO A 85 14.87 19.27 -3.38
N ASP A 86 15.54 19.63 -2.30
CA ASP A 86 16.95 20.02 -2.24
C ASP A 86 17.93 18.83 -2.03
N SER A 87 17.41 17.63 -1.95
CA SER A 87 18.23 16.42 -1.73
C SER A 87 19.22 16.22 -2.88
N PRO A 88 20.51 15.95 -2.58
CA PRO A 88 21.51 15.63 -3.60
C PRO A 88 21.17 14.35 -4.39
N ILE A 89 20.29 13.50 -3.89
CA ILE A 89 19.79 12.30 -4.58
C ILE A 89 19.13 12.69 -5.91
N MET A 90 18.45 13.84 -5.97
CA MET A 90 17.74 14.30 -7.17
C MET A 90 18.66 14.87 -8.27
N GLN A 91 19.95 15.07 -7.99
CA GLN A 91 20.89 15.66 -8.95
C GLN A 91 21.29 14.70 -10.08
N THR A 92 21.17 13.38 -9.84
CA THR A 92 21.57 12.37 -10.83
C THR A 92 20.43 11.42 -11.12
N LYS A 93 19.99 11.39 -12.38
CA LYS A 93 19.00 10.44 -12.92
C LYS A 93 19.71 9.42 -13.81
N GLY A 94 19.33 8.14 -13.69
CA GLY A 94 19.87 7.09 -14.55
C GLY A 94 21.35 6.82 -14.35
N TYR A 95 21.86 6.91 -13.13
CA TYR A 95 23.22 6.48 -12.78
C TYR A 95 23.49 5.07 -13.30
N ASN A 96 22.63 4.14 -13.00
CA ASN A 96 22.63 2.82 -13.60
C ASN A 96 21.82 2.85 -14.90
N LYS A 97 22.49 2.63 -16.03
CA LYS A 97 21.86 2.70 -17.37
C LYS A 97 20.74 1.70 -17.59
N SER A 98 20.69 0.62 -16.82
CA SER A 98 19.58 -0.34 -16.83
C SER A 98 18.31 0.19 -16.15
N TYR A 99 18.41 1.29 -15.39
CA TYR A 99 17.31 1.92 -14.66
C TYR A 99 17.29 3.44 -14.93
N PRO A 100 16.93 3.86 -16.15
CA PRO A 100 17.11 5.26 -16.61
C PRO A 100 16.23 6.26 -15.86
N ASN A 101 15.18 5.82 -15.19
CA ASN A 101 14.26 6.68 -14.47
C ASN A 101 14.59 6.82 -12.97
N VAL A 102 15.48 6.00 -12.46
CA VAL A 102 15.87 5.99 -11.04
C VAL A 102 16.82 7.15 -10.75
N TYR A 103 16.54 7.91 -9.67
CA TYR A 103 17.41 8.96 -9.16
C TYR A 103 18.35 8.44 -8.07
N GLY A 104 19.50 9.07 -7.94
CA GLY A 104 20.53 8.81 -6.94
C GLY A 104 21.76 8.12 -7.49
N THR A 105 22.82 8.15 -6.68
CA THR A 105 24.07 7.39 -6.85
C THR A 105 24.40 6.68 -5.54
N PRO A 106 25.27 5.67 -5.53
CA PRO A 106 25.72 5.06 -4.29
C PRO A 106 26.24 6.08 -3.26
N GLU A 107 26.99 7.08 -3.73
CA GLU A 107 27.58 8.12 -2.88
C GLU A 107 26.52 9.03 -2.24
N SER A 108 25.46 9.36 -2.97
CA SER A 108 24.38 10.22 -2.47
C SER A 108 23.47 9.52 -1.47
N VAL A 109 23.47 8.18 -1.43
CA VAL A 109 22.54 7.34 -0.65
C VAL A 109 23.18 6.68 0.56
N LYS A 110 24.45 6.26 0.46
CA LYS A 110 25.15 5.60 1.57
C LYS A 110 25.12 6.42 2.85
N GLY A 111 24.84 5.75 3.98
CA GLY A 111 24.78 6.34 5.31
C GLY A 111 23.52 7.16 5.60
N LYS A 112 22.60 7.29 4.64
CA LYS A 112 21.35 8.05 4.82
C LYS A 112 20.37 7.32 5.75
N THR A 113 19.55 8.13 6.45
CA THR A 113 18.47 7.61 7.30
C THR A 113 17.18 7.55 6.49
N VAL A 114 16.58 6.36 6.43
CA VAL A 114 15.33 6.07 5.73
C VAL A 114 14.22 5.81 6.74
N LEU A 115 13.11 6.55 6.63
CA LEU A 115 11.88 6.27 7.36
C LEU A 115 11.04 5.31 6.53
N CYS A 116 10.71 4.14 7.07
CA CYS A 116 10.09 3.06 6.31
C CYS A 116 9.22 2.18 7.20
N THR A 117 8.07 1.76 6.70
CA THR A 117 7.31 0.65 7.29
C THR A 117 7.94 -0.65 6.81
N THR A 118 8.62 -1.37 7.68
CA THR A 118 9.35 -2.59 7.30
C THR A 118 8.42 -3.76 6.99
N VAL A 119 8.86 -4.69 6.14
CA VAL A 119 8.09 -5.86 5.68
C VAL A 119 6.77 -5.44 5.02
N SER A 120 6.80 -4.40 4.20
CA SER A 120 5.66 -3.84 3.47
C SER A 120 5.99 -3.62 1.99
N SER A 121 4.99 -3.17 1.21
CA SER A 121 5.18 -2.70 -0.16
C SER A 121 6.14 -1.51 -0.26
N ALA A 122 6.10 -0.57 0.70
CA ALA A 122 7.03 0.55 0.76
C ALA A 122 8.49 0.08 1.04
N HIS A 123 8.67 -0.95 1.87
CA HIS A 123 9.98 -1.57 2.07
C HIS A 123 10.51 -2.25 0.80
N PHE A 124 9.62 -2.89 0.05
CA PHE A 124 9.98 -3.46 -1.25
C PHE A 124 10.41 -2.39 -2.26
N ALA A 125 9.74 -1.22 -2.26
CA ALA A 125 10.16 -0.09 -3.07
C ALA A 125 11.58 0.37 -2.72
N LEU A 126 11.90 0.49 -1.42
CA LEU A 126 13.24 0.81 -0.93
C LEU A 126 14.28 -0.22 -1.40
N SER A 127 14.03 -1.50 -1.15
CA SER A 127 14.95 -2.58 -1.51
C SER A 127 15.19 -2.64 -3.02
N SER A 128 14.15 -2.40 -3.82
CA SER A 128 14.24 -2.34 -5.29
C SER A 128 15.11 -1.18 -5.76
N TRP A 129 14.92 0.00 -5.17
CA TRP A 129 15.71 1.19 -5.46
C TRP A 129 17.18 1.02 -5.07
N LEU A 130 17.46 0.56 -3.85
CA LEU A 130 18.83 0.29 -3.41
C LEU A 130 19.54 -0.70 -4.35
N LYS A 131 18.86 -1.78 -4.73
CA LYS A 131 19.38 -2.77 -5.68
C LYS A 131 19.69 -2.15 -7.06
N ALA A 132 18.81 -1.26 -7.55
CA ALA A 132 19.05 -0.56 -8.81
C ALA A 132 20.31 0.31 -8.79
N LEU A 133 20.66 0.85 -7.61
CA LEU A 133 21.90 1.61 -7.39
C LEU A 133 23.11 0.74 -7.02
N GLY A 134 22.96 -0.60 -6.95
CA GLY A 134 24.03 -1.51 -6.52
C GLY A 134 24.29 -1.50 -5.02
N LEU A 135 23.29 -1.07 -4.24
CA LEU A 135 23.32 -1.00 -2.78
C LEU A 135 22.45 -2.09 -2.14
N THR A 136 22.60 -2.22 -0.83
CA THR A 136 21.81 -3.08 0.04
C THR A 136 21.24 -2.27 1.22
N GLU A 137 20.35 -2.85 1.99
CA GLU A 137 19.82 -2.24 3.20
C GLU A 137 20.89 -1.96 4.28
N LYS A 138 22.04 -2.63 4.22
CA LYS A 138 23.18 -2.38 5.11
C LYS A 138 23.89 -1.07 4.83
N ASP A 139 23.68 -0.49 3.66
CA ASP A 139 24.30 0.78 3.25
C ASP A 139 23.51 2.01 3.75
N VAL A 140 22.34 1.81 4.37
CA VAL A 140 21.47 2.87 4.93
C VAL A 140 21.05 2.54 6.36
N THR A 141 20.51 3.53 7.07
CA THR A 141 19.92 3.32 8.39
C THR A 141 18.40 3.35 8.27
N ILE A 142 17.73 2.20 8.37
CA ILE A 142 16.27 2.10 8.30
C ILE A 142 15.68 2.33 9.71
N LYS A 143 14.77 3.30 9.82
CA LYS A 143 13.93 3.52 10.99
C LYS A 143 12.52 3.03 10.69
N ASN A 144 12.13 1.94 11.36
CA ASN A 144 10.79 1.36 11.21
C ASN A 144 9.74 2.22 11.90
N MET A 145 8.69 2.58 11.17
CA MET A 145 7.50 3.26 11.69
C MET A 145 6.33 3.10 10.73
N ASP A 146 5.10 3.31 11.21
CA ASP A 146 3.92 3.33 10.34
C ASP A 146 3.94 4.53 9.39
N GLN A 147 3.09 4.49 8.38
CA GLN A 147 3.08 5.48 7.30
C GLN A 147 2.75 6.90 7.77
N ALA A 148 1.78 7.04 8.67
CA ALA A 148 1.38 8.35 9.19
C ALA A 148 2.52 8.98 10.01
N SER A 149 3.16 8.17 10.86
CA SER A 149 4.34 8.58 11.63
C SER A 149 5.53 8.91 10.73
N ALA A 150 5.76 8.13 9.65
CA ALA A 150 6.83 8.38 8.69
C ALA A 150 6.61 9.70 7.94
N LEU A 151 5.37 9.95 7.47
CA LEU A 151 4.99 11.20 6.83
C LEU A 151 5.23 12.40 7.74
N ALA A 152 4.72 12.35 8.98
CA ALA A 152 4.85 13.43 9.95
C ALA A 152 6.32 13.67 10.34
N ALA A 153 7.08 12.62 10.66
CA ALA A 153 8.49 12.73 11.01
C ALA A 153 9.31 13.35 9.89
N PHE A 154 9.05 12.94 8.63
CA PHE A 154 9.76 13.48 7.47
C PHE A 154 9.42 14.95 7.22
N GLU A 155 8.18 15.38 7.47
CA GLU A 155 7.76 16.78 7.41
C GLU A 155 8.53 17.66 8.41
N TYR A 156 8.75 17.16 9.63
CA TYR A 156 9.55 17.85 10.66
C TYR A 156 11.07 17.74 10.47
N GLY A 157 11.53 17.29 9.31
CA GLY A 157 12.95 17.26 8.99
C GLY A 157 13.69 16.00 9.47
N ILE A 158 13.00 15.01 10.03
CA ILE A 158 13.62 13.76 10.49
C ILE A 158 13.84 12.82 9.31
N GLY A 159 15.01 12.18 9.26
CA GLY A 159 15.43 11.30 8.15
C GLY A 159 15.79 12.06 6.88
N ASP A 160 16.47 11.40 5.98
CA ASP A 160 16.88 11.92 4.67
C ASP A 160 15.94 11.46 3.56
N ILE A 161 15.34 10.30 3.74
CA ILE A 161 14.53 9.56 2.77
C ILE A 161 13.28 9.04 3.50
N VAL A 162 12.15 9.02 2.83
CA VAL A 162 10.93 8.38 3.31
C VAL A 162 10.37 7.45 2.24
N THR A 163 9.79 6.32 2.65
CA THR A 163 9.06 5.43 1.74
C THR A 163 7.59 5.40 2.10
N LEU A 164 6.77 5.70 1.12
CA LEU A 164 5.33 5.84 1.28
C LEU A 164 4.58 5.03 0.22
N TRP A 165 3.32 4.70 0.51
CA TRP A 165 2.34 4.24 -0.47
C TRP A 165 1.18 5.23 -0.59
N ALA A 166 0.39 5.11 -1.68
CA ALA A 166 -0.80 5.95 -1.86
C ALA A 166 -1.83 5.72 -0.72
N PRO A 167 -2.51 6.78 -0.27
CA PRO A 167 -2.50 8.14 -0.82
C PRO A 167 -1.37 9.04 -0.28
N LEU A 168 -0.53 8.57 0.65
CA LEU A 168 0.45 9.42 1.33
C LEU A 168 1.61 9.86 0.42
N THR A 169 1.89 9.12 -0.66
CA THR A 169 2.80 9.58 -1.72
C THR A 169 2.33 10.89 -2.33
N TYR A 170 1.05 11.02 -2.65
CA TYR A 170 0.46 12.25 -3.22
C TYR A 170 0.48 13.40 -2.21
N VAL A 171 0.25 13.11 -0.92
CA VAL A 171 0.43 14.12 0.14
C VAL A 171 1.87 14.63 0.15
N GLY A 172 2.86 13.75 0.03
CA GLY A 172 4.27 14.11 -0.06
C GLY A 172 4.57 14.97 -1.28
N GLU A 173 4.05 14.62 -2.45
CA GLU A 173 4.21 15.41 -3.69
C GLU A 173 3.62 16.82 -3.56
N LYS A 174 2.43 16.96 -2.96
CA LYS A 174 1.82 18.27 -2.68
C LYS A 174 2.66 19.12 -1.70
N ARG A 175 3.42 18.49 -0.80
CA ARG A 175 4.39 19.16 0.07
C ARG A 175 5.70 19.50 -0.66
N GLY A 176 5.80 19.18 -1.95
CA GLY A 176 6.95 19.47 -2.80
C GLY A 176 8.05 18.40 -2.76
N TRP A 177 7.82 17.28 -2.03
CA TRP A 177 8.78 16.17 -2.02
C TRP A 177 8.87 15.53 -3.40
N LYS A 178 10.00 14.91 -3.69
CA LYS A 178 10.31 14.34 -4.99
C LYS A 178 10.39 12.83 -4.92
N VAL A 179 9.82 12.17 -5.91
CA VAL A 179 9.95 10.73 -6.10
C VAL A 179 11.35 10.44 -6.67
N ALA A 180 12.16 9.73 -5.92
CA ALA A 180 13.47 9.26 -6.36
C ALA A 180 13.36 7.96 -7.16
N SER A 181 12.42 7.10 -6.80
CA SER A 181 12.12 5.85 -7.52
C SER A 181 10.78 5.27 -7.07
N THR A 182 10.18 4.51 -7.97
CA THR A 182 9.08 3.58 -7.70
C THR A 182 9.53 2.14 -8.02
N PRO A 183 8.82 1.09 -7.58
CA PRO A 183 9.05 -0.27 -8.07
C PRO A 183 8.94 -0.36 -9.61
N HIS A 184 8.02 0.38 -10.22
CA HIS A 184 7.89 0.44 -11.68
C HIS A 184 9.17 0.93 -12.37
N ASP A 185 9.84 1.96 -11.84
CA ASP A 185 11.12 2.45 -12.37
C ASP A 185 12.24 1.42 -12.26
N CYS A 186 12.06 0.45 -11.37
CA CYS A 186 12.96 -0.70 -11.16
C CYS A 186 12.49 -1.95 -11.92
N TYR A 187 11.52 -1.84 -12.83
CA TYR A 187 10.90 -2.95 -13.58
C TYR A 187 10.35 -4.05 -12.67
N ARG A 188 9.67 -3.65 -11.58
CA ARG A 188 9.02 -4.55 -10.61
C ARG A 188 7.53 -4.30 -10.57
N GLY A 189 6.74 -5.38 -10.64
CA GLY A 189 5.35 -5.35 -10.23
C GLY A 189 5.24 -5.38 -8.70
N LEU A 190 4.15 -4.85 -8.19
CA LEU A 190 3.86 -4.82 -6.75
C LEU A 190 2.38 -5.12 -6.51
N PRO A 191 1.95 -6.37 -6.66
CA PRO A 191 0.55 -6.72 -6.51
C PRO A 191 0.06 -6.54 -5.07
N ILE A 192 -1.15 -6.05 -4.96
CA ILE A 192 -1.97 -6.07 -3.77
C ILE A 192 -2.96 -7.20 -3.91
N VAL A 193 -3.15 -7.97 -2.84
CA VAL A 193 -3.91 -9.22 -2.89
C VAL A 193 -4.92 -9.29 -1.76
N ILE A 194 -5.98 -10.09 -1.99
CA ILE A 194 -6.86 -10.54 -0.92
C ILE A 194 -6.33 -11.86 -0.37
N VAL A 195 -6.20 -11.90 0.94
CA VAL A 195 -5.84 -13.11 1.68
C VAL A 195 -7.03 -13.61 2.50
N ALA A 196 -7.03 -14.92 2.75
CA ALA A 196 -7.99 -15.57 3.63
C ALA A 196 -7.28 -16.43 4.68
N ASP A 197 -7.83 -16.52 5.89
CA ASP A 197 -7.49 -17.58 6.83
C ASP A 197 -7.77 -18.92 6.16
N ARG A 198 -6.76 -19.80 6.07
CA ARG A 198 -6.85 -21.06 5.33
C ARG A 198 -7.93 -21.96 5.92
N GLU A 199 -7.91 -22.14 7.23
CA GLU A 199 -8.86 -23.02 7.91
C GLU A 199 -10.30 -22.57 7.69
N PHE A 200 -10.54 -21.24 7.76
CA PHE A 200 -11.85 -20.69 7.49
C PHE A 200 -12.28 -20.89 6.04
N ALA A 201 -11.42 -20.59 5.08
CA ALA A 201 -11.71 -20.70 3.65
C ALA A 201 -12.00 -22.17 3.24
N ASP A 202 -11.23 -23.12 3.75
CA ASP A 202 -11.43 -24.55 3.50
C ASP A 202 -12.76 -25.06 4.05
N LYS A 203 -13.16 -24.57 5.24
CA LYS A 203 -14.43 -24.96 5.87
C LYS A 203 -15.65 -24.22 5.30
N ASN A 204 -15.44 -23.05 4.70
CA ASN A 204 -16.51 -22.16 4.26
C ASN A 204 -16.29 -21.65 2.81
N PRO A 205 -16.14 -22.54 1.80
CA PRO A 205 -15.86 -22.13 0.43
C PRO A 205 -16.97 -21.27 -0.16
N GLU A 206 -18.25 -21.51 0.21
CA GLU A 206 -19.38 -20.71 -0.24
C GLU A 206 -19.34 -19.28 0.30
N VAL A 207 -18.93 -19.09 1.56
CA VAL A 207 -18.76 -17.76 2.16
C VAL A 207 -17.63 -17.02 1.45
N THR A 208 -16.52 -17.69 1.17
CA THR A 208 -15.40 -17.15 0.42
C THR A 208 -15.81 -16.70 -0.97
N ALA A 209 -16.58 -17.54 -1.69
CA ALA A 209 -17.09 -17.20 -3.02
C ALA A 209 -18.05 -16.00 -2.98
N LYS A 210 -18.97 -15.94 -2.02
CA LYS A 210 -19.88 -14.80 -1.81
C LYS A 210 -19.11 -13.50 -1.52
N PHE A 211 -18.12 -13.55 -0.64
CA PHE A 211 -17.25 -12.42 -0.33
C PHE A 211 -16.55 -11.91 -1.60
N LEU A 212 -15.91 -12.79 -2.37
CA LEU A 212 -15.26 -12.43 -3.62
C LEU A 212 -16.25 -11.87 -4.65
N SER A 213 -17.47 -12.40 -4.71
CA SER A 213 -18.48 -11.92 -5.66
C SER A 213 -18.87 -10.46 -5.42
N ILE A 214 -19.05 -10.03 -4.18
CA ILE A 214 -19.36 -8.63 -3.87
C ILE A 214 -18.16 -7.73 -4.06
N TYR A 215 -16.96 -8.21 -3.77
CA TYR A 215 -15.72 -7.47 -4.03
C TYR A 215 -15.54 -7.23 -5.53
N MET A 216 -15.66 -8.26 -6.36
CA MET A 216 -15.53 -8.16 -7.80
C MET A 216 -16.64 -7.30 -8.44
N ARG A 217 -17.87 -7.38 -7.90
CA ARG A 217 -18.97 -6.49 -8.32
C ARG A 217 -18.59 -5.01 -8.10
N ALA A 218 -17.91 -4.69 -7.00
CA ALA A 218 -17.44 -3.33 -6.73
C ALA A 218 -16.32 -2.91 -7.69
N ILE A 219 -15.38 -3.80 -8.02
CA ILE A 219 -14.35 -3.55 -9.03
C ILE A 219 -15.00 -3.27 -10.40
N ASP A 220 -16.00 -4.05 -10.80
CA ASP A 220 -16.69 -3.86 -12.08
C ASP A 220 -17.46 -2.51 -12.09
N MET A 221 -18.06 -2.14 -10.96
CA MET A 221 -18.69 -0.83 -10.80
C MET A 221 -17.65 0.29 -10.97
N MET A 222 -16.50 0.21 -10.29
CA MET A 222 -15.43 1.22 -10.40
C MET A 222 -14.93 1.41 -11.82
N LYS A 223 -14.88 0.34 -12.63
CA LYS A 223 -14.47 0.41 -14.04
C LYS A 223 -15.49 1.08 -14.95
N ASN A 224 -16.76 1.05 -14.60
CA ASN A 224 -17.87 1.45 -15.47
C ASN A 224 -18.55 2.75 -15.04
N GLU A 225 -18.44 3.13 -13.76
CA GLU A 225 -19.02 4.37 -13.27
C GLU A 225 -18.11 5.57 -13.58
N PRO A 226 -18.69 6.70 -13.98
CA PRO A 226 -17.93 7.94 -14.16
C PRO A 226 -17.27 8.41 -12.86
N MET A 227 -16.09 9.01 -12.98
CA MET A 227 -15.29 9.50 -11.85
C MET A 227 -16.05 10.49 -10.96
N ASP A 228 -16.85 11.37 -11.55
CA ASP A 228 -17.66 12.35 -10.81
C ASP A 228 -18.69 11.72 -9.85
N LYS A 229 -19.12 10.49 -10.13
CA LYS A 229 -19.97 9.71 -9.23
C LYS A 229 -19.21 8.94 -8.17
N LEU A 230 -18.02 8.47 -8.50
CA LEU A 230 -17.18 7.70 -7.58
C LEU A 230 -16.46 8.60 -6.56
N LEU A 231 -16.03 9.77 -6.98
CA LEU A 231 -15.23 10.68 -6.19
C LEU A 231 -15.85 11.05 -4.82
N PRO A 232 -17.15 11.37 -4.70
CA PRO A 232 -17.76 11.64 -3.39
C PRO A 232 -17.73 10.44 -2.44
N GLU A 233 -17.95 9.22 -2.96
CA GLU A 233 -17.88 7.99 -2.16
C GLU A 233 -16.44 7.65 -1.76
N TYR A 234 -15.49 7.91 -2.64
CA TYR A 234 -14.07 7.70 -2.39
C TYR A 234 -13.56 8.66 -1.30
N LEU A 235 -13.96 9.92 -1.33
CA LEU A 235 -13.70 10.90 -0.28
C LEU A 235 -14.30 10.46 1.07
N ARG A 236 -15.54 10.00 1.08
CA ARG A 236 -16.18 9.47 2.29
C ARG A 236 -15.42 8.28 2.86
N PHE A 237 -14.95 7.38 2.02
CA PHE A 237 -14.15 6.24 2.44
C PHE A 237 -12.89 6.68 3.20
N TYR A 238 -12.12 7.59 2.63
CA TYR A 238 -10.88 8.04 3.26
C TYR A 238 -11.13 8.90 4.51
N VAL A 239 -12.08 9.81 4.48
CA VAL A 239 -12.35 10.71 5.61
C VAL A 239 -13.09 9.98 6.73
N ASP A 240 -14.20 9.30 6.42
CA ASP A 240 -15.11 8.77 7.44
C ASP A 240 -14.64 7.41 7.99
N TRP A 241 -14.01 6.59 7.15
CA TRP A 241 -13.58 5.25 7.57
C TRP A 241 -12.08 5.14 7.84
N ALA A 242 -11.25 5.60 6.92
CA ALA A 242 -9.79 5.53 7.08
C ALA A 242 -9.24 6.62 8.01
N GLY A 243 -10.02 7.65 8.32
CA GLY A 243 -9.60 8.75 9.20
C GLY A 243 -8.46 9.57 8.63
N THR A 244 -8.34 9.63 7.30
CA THR A 244 -7.29 10.34 6.59
C THR A 244 -7.80 11.72 6.19
N ASP A 245 -7.00 12.77 6.43
CA ASP A 245 -7.28 14.11 5.86
C ASP A 245 -7.01 14.06 4.34
N TYR A 246 -8.09 13.81 3.60
CA TYR A 246 -8.04 13.52 2.18
C TYR A 246 -8.86 14.52 1.39
N SER A 247 -8.19 15.38 0.64
CA SER A 247 -8.83 16.39 -0.17
C SER A 247 -9.29 15.83 -1.53
N LYS A 248 -10.25 16.53 -2.17
CA LYS A 248 -10.72 16.18 -3.52
C LYS A 248 -9.57 16.05 -4.52
N ASP A 249 -8.61 16.96 -4.48
CA ASP A 249 -7.48 16.94 -5.41
C ASP A 249 -6.57 15.71 -5.19
N LEU A 250 -6.46 15.19 -3.96
CA LEU A 250 -5.71 13.94 -3.68
C LEU A 250 -6.49 12.73 -4.22
N ALA A 251 -7.81 12.73 -4.06
CA ALA A 251 -8.66 11.68 -4.57
C ALA A 251 -8.68 11.61 -6.11
N GLU A 252 -8.48 12.75 -6.79
CA GLU A 252 -8.35 12.80 -8.25
C GLU A 252 -6.97 12.29 -8.75
N MET A 253 -5.97 12.25 -7.87
CA MET A 253 -4.64 11.69 -8.17
C MET A 253 -4.56 10.18 -7.94
N ASP A 254 -5.35 9.65 -7.01
CA ASP A 254 -5.40 8.25 -6.62
C ASP A 254 -6.27 7.43 -7.58
#